data_74f4f44229cc2cfeb9f0fa13a9eb7a46
#
_entry.id   74f4f44229cc2cfeb9f0fa13a9eb7a46
#
_cell.length_a   1.000
_cell.length_b   1.000
_cell.length_c   1.000
_cell.angle_alpha   90.00
_cell.angle_beta   90.00
_cell.angle_gamma   90.00
#
_symmetry.space_group_name_H-M   'P 1'
#
loop_
_entity.id
_entity.type
_entity.pdbx_description
1 polymer ?
#
loop_
_entity_poly.entity_id
_entity_poly.type
_entity_poly.pdbx_seq_one_letter_code
_entity_poly.pdbx_strand_id
1 'polypeptide(L)'
;RLFPRTGYSTMYSFTFSADGDTLLFTDDHGQDNTTRANIYYSLRRENFRRIRPYNYGRTAYSLVYMDDGTIFYTTWWEGKVYKMVRNGAIPNIDTNAEVAFSLSQISSVGGSHTILFRHPSNKFMYMLSDNFGAVFRADYDPVAKTFGNPTIIAGNMNDKGFHEGTGGSARFSKPQFGIFVKNDEYGEGVGPDQDQYDFYFCDRDNHCIWKLDPHGVASLAAGRSNENADGKIWGYVDGNPLHEARFNQPAGLAYDPDTDMFYIGDIDNKGIRYMTTE
;
A
#
# COMPACT_ATOMS: atom_id res chain seq x y z
N ARG A 1 19.45 3.83 -15.34
CA ARG A 1 18.66 4.56 -14.35
C ARG A 1 17.38 5.06 -15.01
N LEU A 2 16.23 4.64 -14.50
CA LEU A 2 14.92 5.11 -14.99
C LEU A 2 14.70 6.60 -14.68
N PHE A 3 15.26 7.09 -13.56
CA PHE A 3 15.07 8.47 -13.13
C PHE A 3 16.43 9.15 -12.86
N PRO A 4 16.65 10.39 -13.34
CA PRO A 4 17.81 11.17 -12.95
C PRO A 4 17.74 11.43 -11.43
N ARG A 5 18.87 11.43 -10.74
CA ARG A 5 18.93 11.92 -9.37
C ARG A 5 18.60 13.41 -9.38
N THR A 6 17.38 13.76 -9.02
CA THR A 6 17.08 15.08 -8.50
C THR A 6 17.51 15.04 -7.03
N GLY A 7 18.64 15.62 -6.66
CA GLY A 7 19.18 15.52 -5.31
C GLY A 7 18.13 15.90 -4.27
N TYR A 8 17.92 15.05 -3.27
CA TYR A 8 17.06 15.21 -2.09
C TYR A 8 15.63 14.65 -2.16
N SER A 9 15.25 13.86 -3.14
CA SER A 9 13.90 13.34 -3.20
C SER A 9 13.80 11.91 -2.71
N THR A 10 12.80 11.63 -1.88
CA THR A 10 12.39 10.28 -1.48
C THR A 10 11.06 9.98 -2.13
N MET A 11 11.04 8.97 -2.99
CA MET A 11 9.80 8.47 -3.56
C MET A 11 9.16 7.49 -2.59
N TYR A 12 7.94 7.77 -2.13
CA TYR A 12 7.21 6.91 -1.19
C TYR A 12 6.20 6.01 -1.88
N SER A 13 5.61 6.47 -2.96
CA SER A 13 4.54 5.73 -3.62
C SER A 13 4.52 6.00 -5.11
N PHE A 14 4.05 5.03 -5.86
CA PHE A 14 3.76 5.18 -7.28
C PHE A 14 2.49 4.41 -7.65
N THR A 15 1.85 4.82 -8.74
CA THR A 15 0.72 4.12 -9.33
C THR A 15 0.70 4.32 -10.84
N PHE A 16 0.04 3.43 -11.54
CA PHE A 16 -0.22 3.58 -12.97
C PHE A 16 -1.66 4.02 -13.21
N SER A 17 -1.88 4.76 -14.31
CA SER A 17 -3.23 4.92 -14.87
C SER A 17 -3.80 3.56 -15.28
N ALA A 18 -5.13 3.48 -15.43
CA ALA A 18 -5.82 2.24 -15.77
C ALA A 18 -5.31 1.58 -17.06
N ASP A 19 -4.95 2.40 -18.05
CA ASP A 19 -4.36 1.94 -19.33
C ASP A 19 -2.85 1.60 -19.21
N GLY A 20 -2.25 1.85 -18.05
CA GLY A 20 -0.83 1.66 -17.81
C GLY A 20 0.10 2.64 -18.52
N ASP A 21 -0.43 3.65 -19.21
CA ASP A 21 0.37 4.56 -20.03
C ASP A 21 1.00 5.71 -19.25
N THR A 22 0.46 6.01 -18.08
CA THR A 22 0.97 7.06 -17.20
C THR A 22 1.41 6.47 -15.87
N LEU A 23 2.68 6.65 -15.52
CA LEU A 23 3.20 6.42 -14.19
C LEU A 23 3.12 7.71 -13.41
N LEU A 24 2.45 7.68 -12.27
CA LEU A 24 2.43 8.75 -11.28
C LEU A 24 3.26 8.33 -10.06
N PHE A 25 3.98 9.23 -9.46
CA PHE A 25 4.74 8.95 -8.25
C PHE A 25 4.87 10.21 -7.37
N THR A 26 5.01 9.95 -6.08
CA THR A 26 5.20 11.00 -5.08
C THR A 26 6.66 11.34 -4.93
N ASP A 27 6.94 12.59 -4.54
CA ASP A 27 8.29 13.03 -4.22
C ASP A 27 8.23 13.91 -2.97
N ASP A 28 9.03 13.57 -1.96
CA ASP A 28 9.16 14.35 -0.76
C ASP A 28 10.31 15.32 -0.87
N HIS A 29 9.98 16.57 -1.05
CA HIS A 29 10.93 17.69 -1.06
C HIS A 29 11.03 18.42 0.29
N GLY A 30 10.52 17.82 1.37
CA GLY A 30 10.42 18.48 2.65
C GLY A 30 9.29 19.52 2.68
N GLN A 31 9.43 20.55 3.53
CA GLN A 31 8.34 21.48 3.81
C GLN A 31 8.15 22.62 2.78
N ASP A 32 8.93 22.67 1.71
CA ASP A 32 8.76 23.70 0.66
C ASP A 32 7.72 23.27 -0.38
N ASN A 33 6.46 23.44 -0.03
CA ASN A 33 5.31 23.05 -0.84
C ASN A 33 4.93 24.04 -1.95
N THR A 34 5.67 25.15 -2.12
CA THR A 34 5.24 26.22 -3.00
C THR A 34 5.95 26.24 -4.35
N THR A 35 7.16 25.71 -4.42
CA THR A 35 8.01 25.81 -5.62
C THR A 35 8.26 24.47 -6.32
N ARG A 36 7.96 23.33 -5.67
CA ARG A 36 8.23 22.00 -6.20
C ARG A 36 6.96 21.17 -6.26
N ALA A 37 6.88 20.32 -7.27
CA ALA A 37 5.77 19.38 -7.38
C ALA A 37 5.89 18.30 -6.29
N ASN A 38 4.74 17.86 -5.76
CA ASN A 38 4.63 16.76 -4.82
C ASN A 38 4.23 15.45 -5.51
N ILE A 39 3.66 15.54 -6.72
CA ILE A 39 3.36 14.41 -7.58
C ILE A 39 3.94 14.69 -8.97
N TYR A 40 4.63 13.70 -9.49
CA TYR A 40 5.22 13.72 -10.82
C TYR A 40 4.61 12.63 -11.68
N TYR A 41 4.78 12.77 -13.00
CA TYR A 41 4.38 11.75 -13.94
C TYR A 41 5.44 11.47 -15.01
N SER A 42 5.34 10.28 -15.58
CA SER A 42 6.12 9.86 -16.73
C SER A 42 5.28 8.98 -17.65
N LEU A 43 5.55 8.99 -18.94
CA LEU A 43 4.71 8.35 -19.95
C LEU A 43 5.37 7.10 -20.56
N ARG A 44 4.59 6.03 -20.74
CA ARG A 44 5.03 4.78 -21.38
C ARG A 44 5.56 5.04 -22.79
N ARG A 45 4.88 5.86 -23.61
CA ARG A 45 5.31 6.23 -24.97
C ARG A 45 6.68 6.87 -25.07
N GLU A 46 7.21 7.34 -23.95
CA GLU A 46 8.57 7.90 -23.78
C GLU A 46 9.49 6.93 -23.05
N ASN A 47 9.11 5.65 -22.93
CA ASN A 47 9.80 4.63 -22.15
C ASN A 47 10.10 5.10 -20.71
N PHE A 48 9.21 5.90 -20.12
CA PHE A 48 9.34 6.48 -18.78
C PHE A 48 10.64 7.28 -18.55
N ARG A 49 11.21 7.86 -19.61
CA ARG A 49 12.50 8.60 -19.53
C ARG A 49 12.38 10.06 -19.14
N ARG A 50 11.20 10.64 -19.29
CA ARG A 50 10.95 12.05 -18.97
C ARG A 50 10.04 12.17 -17.78
N ILE A 51 10.49 12.90 -16.76
CA ILE A 51 9.73 13.20 -15.55
C ILE A 51 9.19 14.63 -15.68
N ARG A 52 7.90 14.80 -15.37
CA ARG A 52 7.22 16.08 -15.40
C ARG A 52 6.43 16.28 -14.11
N PRO A 53 6.34 17.53 -13.62
CA PRO A 53 5.46 17.82 -12.51
C PRO A 53 3.99 17.56 -12.92
N TYR A 54 3.25 16.94 -12.04
CA TYR A 54 1.83 16.67 -12.21
C TYR A 54 0.97 17.52 -11.29
N ASN A 55 1.37 17.66 -10.03
CA ASN A 55 0.66 18.43 -9.02
C ASN A 55 1.64 19.15 -8.10
N TYR A 56 1.26 20.36 -7.71
CA TYR A 56 1.89 21.15 -6.66
C TYR A 56 0.92 21.25 -5.48
N GLY A 57 1.42 21.35 -4.27
CA GLY A 57 0.59 21.48 -3.10
C GLY A 57 1.11 20.67 -1.90
N ARG A 58 0.23 19.96 -1.23
CA ARG A 58 0.60 19.17 -0.03
C ARG A 58 1.53 18.01 -0.40
N THR A 59 2.50 17.74 0.44
CA THR A 59 3.38 16.55 0.29
C THR A 59 2.56 15.28 0.30
N ALA A 60 2.55 14.56 -0.83
CA ALA A 60 1.83 13.30 -0.95
C ALA A 60 2.71 12.14 -0.47
N TYR A 61 2.17 11.29 0.39
CA TYR A 61 2.84 10.10 0.91
C TYR A 61 2.46 8.84 0.11
N SER A 62 1.18 8.65 -0.13
CA SER A 62 0.66 7.55 -0.96
C SER A 62 -0.38 8.07 -1.93
N LEU A 63 -0.55 7.41 -3.05
CA LEU A 63 -1.54 7.80 -4.05
C LEU A 63 -2.14 6.58 -4.76
N VAL A 64 -3.39 6.71 -5.18
CA VAL A 64 -4.09 5.76 -6.05
C VAL A 64 -4.76 6.49 -7.21
N TYR A 65 -4.80 5.84 -8.36
CA TYR A 65 -5.42 6.31 -9.58
C TYR A 65 -6.61 5.40 -9.89
N MET A 66 -7.82 5.93 -9.85
CA MET A 66 -9.04 5.19 -10.17
C MET A 66 -9.24 5.12 -11.69
N ASP A 67 -9.96 4.11 -12.17
CA ASP A 67 -10.15 3.89 -13.62
C ASP A 67 -10.86 5.03 -14.34
N ASP A 68 -11.67 5.80 -13.62
CA ASP A 68 -12.35 7.00 -14.14
C ASP A 68 -11.47 8.26 -14.15
N GLY A 69 -10.20 8.12 -13.82
CA GLY A 69 -9.23 9.21 -13.78
C GLY A 69 -9.17 9.99 -12.49
N THR A 70 -9.97 9.64 -11.48
CA THR A 70 -9.92 10.29 -10.17
C THR A 70 -8.66 9.84 -9.41
N ILE A 71 -7.98 10.78 -8.76
CA ILE A 71 -6.78 10.51 -7.99
C ILE A 71 -7.05 10.84 -6.53
N PHE A 72 -6.68 9.90 -5.66
CA PHE A 72 -6.68 10.10 -4.22
C PHE A 72 -5.26 9.96 -3.70
N TYR A 73 -4.95 10.72 -2.64
CA TYR A 73 -3.64 10.67 -2.00
C TYR A 73 -3.74 10.92 -0.50
N THR A 74 -2.74 10.47 0.23
CA THR A 74 -2.54 10.79 1.63
C THR A 74 -1.38 11.76 1.78
N THR A 75 -1.36 12.47 2.89
CA THR A 75 -0.24 13.30 3.31
C THR A 75 0.49 12.66 4.49
N TRP A 76 1.63 13.21 4.80
CA TRP A 76 2.41 12.79 5.96
C TRP A 76 1.65 13.12 7.27
N TRP A 77 1.46 12.16 8.16
CA TRP A 77 0.92 12.30 9.53
C TRP A 77 -0.55 12.75 9.70
N GLU A 78 -1.30 13.08 8.67
CA GLU A 78 -2.64 13.61 8.88
C GLU A 78 -3.74 12.55 9.04
N GLY A 79 -3.51 11.31 8.60
CA GLY A 79 -4.54 10.26 8.60
C GLY A 79 -5.76 10.61 7.75
N LYS A 80 -5.59 11.51 6.78
CA LYS A 80 -6.64 11.94 5.85
C LYS A 80 -6.36 11.43 4.45
N VAL A 81 -7.42 11.09 3.75
CA VAL A 81 -7.39 10.82 2.31
C VAL A 81 -7.97 12.02 1.58
N TYR A 82 -7.20 12.56 0.67
CA TYR A 82 -7.57 13.71 -0.15
C TYR A 82 -7.93 13.26 -1.55
N LYS A 83 -8.98 13.84 -2.10
CA LYS A 83 -9.30 13.77 -3.52
C LYS A 83 -8.60 14.93 -4.23
N MET A 84 -7.87 14.64 -5.27
CA MET A 84 -7.25 15.66 -6.10
C MET A 84 -8.31 16.37 -6.93
N VAL A 85 -8.44 17.68 -6.71
CA VAL A 85 -9.32 18.52 -7.51
C VAL A 85 -8.51 19.09 -8.68
N ARG A 86 -8.84 18.70 -9.90
CA ARG A 86 -8.20 19.21 -11.11
C ARG A 86 -8.84 20.53 -11.55
N ASN A 87 -8.03 21.53 -11.77
CA ASN A 87 -8.43 22.80 -12.38
C ASN A 87 -8.28 22.84 -13.91
N GLY A 88 -8.05 21.69 -14.54
CA GLY A 88 -7.90 21.51 -15.99
C GLY A 88 -6.48 21.70 -16.53
N ALA A 89 -5.55 22.24 -15.77
CA ALA A 89 -4.15 22.43 -16.18
C ALA A 89 -3.24 21.27 -15.68
N ILE A 90 -2.20 20.98 -16.44
CA ILE A 90 -1.09 20.15 -15.99
C ILE A 90 0.19 21.02 -16.14
N PRO A 91 0.95 21.27 -15.08
CA PRO A 91 0.75 20.84 -13.69
C PRO A 91 -0.43 21.52 -13.00
N ASN A 92 -1.08 20.78 -12.13
CA ASN A 92 -2.18 21.26 -11.31
C ASN A 92 -1.65 21.91 -10.02
N ILE A 93 -2.31 22.95 -9.54
CA ILE A 93 -2.05 23.53 -8.22
C ILE A 93 -3.21 23.15 -7.31
N ASP A 94 -2.98 22.14 -6.45
CA ASP A 94 -3.98 21.63 -5.54
C ASP A 94 -3.94 22.40 -4.21
N THR A 95 -4.42 23.63 -4.23
CA THR A 95 -4.52 24.48 -3.03
C THR A 95 -5.78 24.19 -2.21
N ASN A 96 -6.78 23.52 -2.82
CA ASN A 96 -8.10 23.25 -2.24
C ASN A 96 -8.44 21.76 -2.30
N ALA A 97 -7.51 20.90 -1.94
CA ALA A 97 -7.74 19.47 -1.89
C ALA A 97 -8.99 19.16 -1.07
N GLU A 98 -9.91 18.42 -1.67
CA GLU A 98 -11.11 17.93 -0.99
C GLU A 98 -10.75 16.76 -0.07
N VAL A 99 -11.12 16.83 1.20
CA VAL A 99 -10.99 15.68 2.12
C VAL A 99 -12.06 14.67 1.75
N ALA A 100 -11.67 13.53 1.21
CA ALA A 100 -12.61 12.44 0.92
C ALA A 100 -13.09 11.79 2.22
N PHE A 101 -12.19 11.51 3.15
CA PHE A 101 -12.49 11.06 4.50
C PHE A 101 -11.25 11.18 5.41
N SER A 102 -11.45 10.95 6.72
CA SER A 102 -10.37 10.95 7.71
C SER A 102 -10.42 9.69 8.55
N LEU A 103 -9.28 9.03 8.74
CA LEU A 103 -9.16 7.89 9.66
C LEU A 103 -9.36 8.32 11.13
N SER A 104 -9.21 9.60 11.45
CA SER A 104 -9.52 10.12 12.79
C SER A 104 -10.99 10.01 13.17
N GLN A 105 -11.88 9.81 12.19
CA GLN A 105 -13.30 9.50 12.46
C GLN A 105 -13.50 8.09 13.02
N ILE A 106 -12.52 7.21 12.82
CA ILE A 106 -12.54 5.83 13.35
C ILE A 106 -11.74 5.73 14.64
N SER A 107 -10.78 6.62 14.84
CA SER A 107 -9.86 6.60 15.99
C SER A 107 -9.57 8.00 16.47
N SER A 108 -9.55 8.16 17.80
CA SER A 108 -9.05 9.36 18.49
C SER A 108 -7.52 9.49 18.45
N VAL A 109 -6.81 8.53 17.86
CA VAL A 109 -5.35 8.54 17.76
C VAL A 109 -4.95 9.35 16.54
N GLY A 110 -4.30 10.50 16.77
CA GLY A 110 -3.82 11.37 15.71
C GLY A 110 -2.63 10.81 14.94
N GLY A 111 -2.43 11.35 13.76
CA GLY A 111 -1.22 11.28 12.95
C GLY A 111 -0.69 9.88 12.60
N SER A 112 -0.87 9.46 11.35
CA SER A 112 -0.38 8.16 10.90
C SER A 112 -0.03 8.20 9.41
N HIS A 113 1.05 7.53 9.06
CA HIS A 113 1.34 7.24 7.66
C HIS A 113 0.32 6.23 7.15
N THR A 114 -0.49 6.64 6.20
CA THR A 114 -1.51 5.80 5.60
C THR A 114 -1.15 5.52 4.15
N ILE A 115 -1.07 4.24 3.81
CA ILE A 115 -0.77 3.78 2.46
C ILE A 115 -2.05 3.21 1.84
N LEU A 116 -2.31 3.62 0.61
CA LEU A 116 -3.51 3.28 -0.15
C LEU A 116 -3.21 2.17 -1.16
N PHE A 117 -4.11 1.22 -1.28
CA PHE A 117 -4.04 0.12 -2.24
C PHE A 117 -5.38 -0.02 -2.95
N ARG A 118 -5.43 0.42 -4.21
CA ARG A 118 -6.61 0.24 -5.03
C ARG A 118 -6.82 -1.25 -5.34
N HIS A 119 -8.02 -1.74 -5.09
CA HIS A 119 -8.39 -3.09 -5.51
C HIS A 119 -8.50 -3.16 -7.05
N PRO A 120 -8.07 -4.27 -7.69
CA PRO A 120 -8.11 -4.42 -9.15
C PRO A 120 -9.51 -4.26 -9.76
N SER A 121 -10.58 -4.59 -9.02
CA SER A 121 -11.96 -4.37 -9.47
C SER A 121 -12.37 -2.89 -9.55
N ASN A 122 -11.57 -1.98 -9.03
CA ASN A 122 -11.89 -0.56 -8.90
C ASN A 122 -13.13 -0.22 -8.03
N LYS A 123 -13.64 -1.18 -7.26
CA LYS A 123 -14.82 -0.99 -6.40
C LYS A 123 -14.50 -0.49 -5.01
N PHE A 124 -13.28 -0.70 -4.54
CA PHE A 124 -12.83 -0.33 -3.21
C PHE A 124 -11.31 -0.19 -3.15
N MET A 125 -10.82 0.30 -2.05
CA MET A 125 -9.39 0.26 -1.71
C MET A 125 -9.18 -0.29 -0.31
N TYR A 126 -8.02 -0.88 -0.09
CA TYR A 126 -7.50 -1.17 1.24
C TYR A 126 -6.54 -0.06 1.67
N MET A 127 -6.41 0.08 2.97
CA MET A 127 -5.48 1.03 3.58
C MET A 127 -4.77 0.35 4.73
N LEU A 128 -3.47 0.58 4.78
CA LEU A 128 -2.62 0.21 5.90
C LEU A 128 -2.11 1.47 6.57
N SER A 129 -1.97 1.41 7.88
CA SER A 129 -1.44 2.52 8.65
C SER A 129 -0.45 2.02 9.69
N ASP A 130 0.73 2.60 9.70
CA ASP A 130 1.84 2.16 10.56
C ASP A 130 1.55 2.33 12.07
N ASN A 131 0.61 3.20 12.43
CA ASN A 131 0.19 3.37 13.82
C ASN A 131 -0.96 2.44 14.23
N PHE A 132 -1.64 1.82 13.27
CA PHE A 132 -2.78 0.96 13.53
C PHE A 132 -2.46 -0.48 13.10
N GLY A 133 -2.59 -1.42 14.00
CA GLY A 133 -2.47 -2.84 13.69
C GLY A 133 -3.71 -3.38 12.98
N ALA A 134 -4.17 -2.71 11.92
CA ALA A 134 -5.40 -3.05 11.22
C ALA A 134 -5.32 -2.76 9.71
N VAL A 135 -6.12 -3.50 8.96
CA VAL A 135 -6.41 -3.27 7.55
C VAL A 135 -7.78 -2.64 7.44
N PHE A 136 -7.86 -1.51 6.74
CA PHE A 136 -9.10 -0.79 6.50
C PHE A 136 -9.54 -0.98 5.05
N ARG A 137 -10.85 -0.93 4.82
CA ARG A 137 -11.49 -0.91 3.50
C ARG A 137 -12.38 0.32 3.39
N ALA A 138 -12.34 0.98 2.24
CA ALA A 138 -13.30 2.01 1.85
C ALA A 138 -13.85 1.68 0.46
N ASP A 139 -15.18 1.67 0.34
CA ASP A 139 -15.86 1.39 -0.93
C ASP A 139 -15.92 2.65 -1.78
N TYR A 140 -15.72 2.49 -3.09
CA TYR A 140 -15.71 3.58 -4.05
C TYR A 140 -17.06 3.76 -4.73
N ASP A 141 -17.56 4.99 -4.72
CA ASP A 141 -18.71 5.38 -5.53
C ASP A 141 -18.23 6.08 -6.82
N PRO A 142 -18.31 5.40 -7.98
CA PRO A 142 -17.83 5.97 -9.24
C PRO A 142 -18.73 7.09 -9.79
N VAL A 143 -19.96 7.23 -9.31
CA VAL A 143 -20.88 8.32 -9.69
C VAL A 143 -20.55 9.59 -8.92
N ALA A 144 -20.41 9.48 -7.60
CA ALA A 144 -20.01 10.59 -6.74
C ALA A 144 -18.49 10.87 -6.81
N LYS A 145 -17.72 9.91 -7.35
CA LYS A 145 -16.24 9.96 -7.42
C LYS A 145 -15.62 10.21 -6.03
N THR A 146 -16.07 9.44 -5.06
CA THR A 146 -15.61 9.53 -3.68
C THR A 146 -15.64 8.16 -3.00
N PHE A 147 -15.03 8.09 -1.83
CA PHE A 147 -15.08 6.89 -0.99
C PHE A 147 -16.09 7.07 0.14
N GLY A 148 -16.74 5.96 0.52
CA GLY A 148 -17.49 5.85 1.75
C GLY A 148 -16.60 5.87 2.99
N ASN A 149 -17.23 5.87 4.17
CA ASN A 149 -16.49 5.77 5.42
C ASN A 149 -15.73 4.45 5.51
N PRO A 150 -14.44 4.46 5.88
CA PRO A 150 -13.67 3.26 5.98
C PRO A 150 -14.13 2.38 7.15
N THR A 151 -14.00 1.07 6.98
CA THR A 151 -14.26 0.04 7.98
C THR A 151 -13.01 -0.81 8.20
N ILE A 152 -12.86 -1.37 9.40
CA ILE A 152 -11.80 -2.35 9.68
C ILE A 152 -12.28 -3.72 9.21
N ILE A 153 -11.48 -4.36 8.36
CA ILE A 153 -11.76 -5.70 7.84
C ILE A 153 -10.91 -6.78 8.51
N ALA A 154 -9.74 -6.43 9.03
CA ALA A 154 -8.89 -7.32 9.82
C ALA A 154 -7.99 -6.52 10.76
N GLY A 155 -7.63 -7.14 11.88
CA GLY A 155 -6.78 -6.53 12.89
C GLY A 155 -7.52 -5.71 13.94
N ASN A 156 -6.78 -5.12 14.86
CA ASN A 156 -7.33 -4.34 15.96
C ASN A 156 -6.43 -3.11 16.23
N MET A 157 -7.02 -1.92 16.15
CA MET A 157 -6.30 -0.65 16.30
C MET A 157 -5.69 -0.43 17.69
N ASN A 158 -6.31 -1.00 18.71
CA ASN A 158 -5.94 -0.78 20.12
C ASN A 158 -5.15 -1.95 20.70
N ASP A 159 -4.96 -3.03 19.94
CA ASP A 159 -4.34 -4.26 20.42
C ASP A 159 -3.47 -4.82 19.30
N LYS A 160 -2.22 -4.34 19.27
CA LYS A 160 -1.22 -4.77 18.30
C LYS A 160 -0.59 -6.09 18.74
N GLY A 161 -0.11 -6.85 17.79
CA GLY A 161 0.57 -8.11 18.11
C GLY A 161 0.77 -8.99 16.88
N PHE A 162 0.85 -10.27 17.13
CA PHE A 162 0.96 -11.29 16.10
C PHE A 162 -0.06 -12.40 16.40
N HIS A 163 -1.12 -12.44 15.61
CA HIS A 163 -2.13 -13.49 15.73
C HIS A 163 -2.86 -13.64 14.39
N GLU A 164 -2.91 -14.87 13.88
CA GLU A 164 -3.75 -15.26 12.76
C GLU A 164 -5.22 -15.26 13.18
N GLY A 165 -6.12 -15.04 12.24
CA GLY A 165 -7.54 -15.08 12.55
C GLY A 165 -8.40 -14.30 11.59
N THR A 166 -9.71 -14.27 11.87
CA THR A 166 -10.69 -13.60 11.02
C THR A 166 -11.10 -12.26 11.61
N GLY A 167 -11.11 -11.22 10.78
CA GLY A 167 -11.58 -9.90 11.16
C GLY A 167 -10.86 -9.35 12.38
N GLY A 168 -11.59 -8.90 13.38
CA GLY A 168 -11.04 -8.30 14.60
C GLY A 168 -10.29 -9.25 15.53
N SER A 169 -10.21 -10.57 15.24
CA SER A 169 -9.38 -11.50 16.00
C SER A 169 -7.90 -11.49 15.55
N ALA A 170 -7.63 -11.10 14.31
CA ALA A 170 -6.25 -10.97 13.83
C ALA A 170 -5.50 -9.84 14.55
N ARG A 171 -4.18 -9.97 14.63
CA ARG A 171 -3.30 -8.97 15.26
C ARG A 171 -2.09 -8.70 14.38
N PHE A 172 -1.90 -7.43 14.06
CA PHE A 172 -0.74 -6.93 13.33
C PHE A 172 0.00 -5.90 14.19
N SER A 173 1.25 -5.64 13.88
CA SER A 173 2.04 -4.66 14.64
C SER A 173 2.25 -3.37 13.86
N LYS A 174 2.89 -3.46 12.71
CA LYS A 174 3.18 -2.32 11.84
C LYS A 174 2.96 -2.67 10.37
N PRO A 175 1.70 -2.86 9.97
CA PRO A 175 1.37 -3.23 8.60
C PRO A 175 1.71 -2.07 7.64
N GLN A 176 2.48 -2.40 6.60
CA GLN A 176 2.91 -1.47 5.54
C GLN A 176 3.02 -2.23 4.23
N PHE A 177 2.96 -1.52 3.12
CA PHE A 177 3.17 -2.03 1.76
C PHE A 177 2.52 -3.38 1.49
N GLY A 178 1.53 -3.38 0.64
CA GLY A 178 0.81 -4.57 0.23
C GLY A 178 0.50 -4.58 -1.25
N ILE A 179 0.04 -5.71 -1.71
CA ILE A 179 -0.41 -5.93 -3.10
C ILE A 179 -1.59 -6.88 -3.13
N PHE A 180 -2.47 -6.69 -4.08
CA PHE A 180 -3.49 -7.66 -4.44
C PHE A 180 -2.92 -8.67 -5.43
N VAL A 181 -3.11 -9.93 -5.15
CA VAL A 181 -2.70 -11.05 -6.01
C VAL A 181 -3.91 -11.88 -6.34
N LYS A 182 -4.16 -12.09 -7.64
CA LYS A 182 -5.28 -12.92 -8.08
C LYS A 182 -5.05 -14.35 -7.61
N ASN A 183 -6.08 -14.93 -7.04
CA ASN A 183 -6.09 -16.33 -6.64
C ASN A 183 -7.09 -17.09 -7.51
N ASP A 184 -6.60 -17.91 -8.43
CA ASP A 184 -7.42 -18.65 -9.38
C ASP A 184 -8.18 -19.83 -8.74
N GLU A 185 -7.88 -20.17 -7.48
CA GLU A 185 -8.66 -21.15 -6.71
C GLU A 185 -10.04 -20.59 -6.33
N TYR A 186 -10.20 -19.27 -6.29
CA TYR A 186 -11.51 -18.64 -6.14
C TYR A 186 -12.24 -18.69 -7.48
N GLY A 187 -13.19 -19.61 -7.59
CA GLY A 187 -14.07 -19.70 -8.77
C GLY A 187 -14.80 -18.36 -9.02
N GLU A 188 -15.29 -18.17 -10.25
CA GLU A 188 -16.11 -17.01 -10.57
C GLU A 188 -17.32 -16.94 -9.61
N GLY A 189 -17.50 -15.79 -8.96
CA GLY A 189 -18.62 -15.54 -8.06
C GLY A 189 -18.43 -16.00 -6.61
N VAL A 190 -17.23 -16.35 -6.20
CA VAL A 190 -16.90 -16.71 -4.81
C VAL A 190 -16.41 -15.49 -4.04
N GLY A 191 -16.85 -15.36 -2.80
CA GLY A 191 -16.45 -14.28 -1.88
C GLY A 191 -17.32 -13.04 -1.94
N PRO A 192 -17.18 -12.14 -0.96
CA PRO A 192 -17.87 -10.86 -0.96
C PRO A 192 -17.47 -10.06 -2.20
N ASP A 193 -18.46 -9.48 -2.88
CA ASP A 193 -18.27 -8.71 -4.12
C ASP A 193 -17.69 -9.49 -5.31
N GLN A 194 -17.69 -10.83 -5.28
CA GLN A 194 -17.02 -11.68 -6.29
C GLN A 194 -15.50 -11.42 -6.35
N ASP A 195 -14.92 -11.15 -5.21
CA ASP A 195 -13.50 -10.87 -5.09
C ASP A 195 -12.67 -12.13 -5.25
N GLN A 196 -11.72 -12.09 -6.17
CA GLN A 196 -10.81 -13.20 -6.50
C GLN A 196 -9.36 -12.89 -6.09
N TYR A 197 -9.15 -11.92 -5.20
CA TYR A 197 -7.82 -11.46 -4.86
C TYR A 197 -7.51 -11.65 -3.38
N ASP A 198 -6.40 -12.26 -3.09
CA ASP A 198 -5.74 -12.18 -1.79
C ASP A 198 -4.96 -10.87 -1.68
N PHE A 199 -4.93 -10.30 -0.50
CA PHE A 199 -4.11 -9.14 -0.20
C PHE A 199 -2.90 -9.55 0.65
N TYR A 200 -1.71 -9.44 0.07
CA TYR A 200 -0.46 -9.70 0.79
C TYR A 200 0.13 -8.39 1.28
N PHE A 201 0.64 -8.37 2.52
CA PHE A 201 1.25 -7.17 3.07
C PHE A 201 2.37 -7.48 4.07
N CYS A 202 3.34 -6.55 4.12
CA CYS A 202 4.42 -6.59 5.09
C CYS A 202 3.94 -6.13 6.48
N ASP A 203 4.36 -6.83 7.52
CA ASP A 203 4.24 -6.38 8.90
C ASP A 203 5.64 -6.20 9.49
N ARG A 204 6.13 -4.97 9.45
CA ARG A 204 7.54 -4.64 9.72
C ARG A 204 8.00 -5.11 11.07
N ASP A 205 7.27 -4.75 12.13
CA ASP A 205 7.69 -5.03 13.51
C ASP A 205 7.44 -6.49 13.90
N ASN A 206 6.63 -7.21 13.12
CA ASN A 206 6.47 -8.66 13.22
C ASN A 206 7.45 -9.44 12.31
N HIS A 207 8.22 -8.76 11.47
CA HIS A 207 9.22 -9.36 10.57
C HIS A 207 8.65 -10.40 9.62
N CYS A 208 7.43 -10.20 9.12
CA CYS A 208 6.72 -11.20 8.33
C CYS A 208 5.87 -10.58 7.20
N ILE A 209 5.37 -11.47 6.36
CA ILE A 209 4.38 -11.20 5.32
C ILE A 209 3.08 -11.89 5.70
N TRP A 210 1.99 -11.16 5.67
CA TRP A 210 0.63 -11.66 5.85
C TRP A 210 -0.07 -11.89 4.53
N LYS A 211 -0.98 -12.84 4.51
CA LYS A 211 -2.03 -13.01 3.51
C LYS A 211 -3.39 -12.74 4.15
N LEU A 212 -4.19 -11.89 3.55
CA LEU A 212 -5.58 -11.62 3.92
C LEU A 212 -6.47 -12.00 2.75
N ASP A 213 -7.36 -12.95 2.97
CA ASP A 213 -8.31 -13.39 1.97
C ASP A 213 -9.52 -12.44 1.85
N PRO A 214 -10.39 -12.59 0.82
CA PRO A 214 -11.59 -11.77 0.66
C PRO A 214 -12.61 -11.88 1.80
N HIS A 215 -12.54 -12.94 2.62
CA HIS A 215 -13.43 -13.15 3.77
C HIS A 215 -12.88 -12.51 5.06
N GLY A 216 -11.73 -11.85 5.00
CA GLY A 216 -11.08 -11.23 6.14
C GLY A 216 -10.32 -12.21 7.03
N VAL A 217 -9.93 -13.37 6.50
CA VAL A 217 -9.07 -14.33 7.20
C VAL A 217 -7.62 -13.94 6.96
N ALA A 218 -6.92 -13.62 8.02
CA ALA A 218 -5.49 -13.32 8.00
C ALA A 218 -4.68 -14.54 8.39
N SER A 219 -3.74 -14.94 7.56
CA SER A 219 -2.79 -16.04 7.78
C SER A 219 -1.37 -15.60 7.47
N LEU A 220 -0.39 -16.22 8.13
CA LEU A 220 1.02 -16.00 7.85
C LEU A 220 1.36 -16.53 6.45
N ALA A 221 1.97 -15.70 5.62
CA ALA A 221 2.48 -16.11 4.31
C ALA A 221 3.98 -16.45 4.37
N ALA A 222 4.78 -15.68 5.11
CA ALA A 222 6.22 -15.94 5.23
C ALA A 222 6.85 -15.17 6.39
N GLY A 223 7.97 -15.72 6.87
CA GLY A 223 8.84 -15.06 7.85
C GLY A 223 8.48 -15.35 9.29
N ARG A 224 9.18 -14.68 10.20
CA ARG A 224 8.99 -14.79 11.65
C ARG A 224 9.19 -16.21 12.22
N SER A 225 9.89 -17.09 11.54
CA SER A 225 10.18 -18.40 12.10
C SER A 225 10.96 -18.28 13.42
N ASN A 226 10.51 -18.99 14.43
CA ASN A 226 11.19 -19.11 15.72
C ASN A 226 11.78 -20.51 15.96
N GLU A 227 11.78 -21.38 14.94
CA GLU A 227 12.26 -22.75 15.03
C GLU A 227 13.77 -22.86 15.20
N ASN A 228 14.49 -21.77 14.98
CA ASN A 228 15.92 -21.71 15.21
C ASN A 228 16.24 -21.45 16.68
N ALA A 229 17.24 -22.16 17.19
CA ALA A 229 17.61 -22.21 18.58
C ALA A 229 18.12 -20.88 19.22
N ASP A 230 18.22 -19.78 18.45
CA ASP A 230 18.68 -18.48 18.93
C ASP A 230 17.57 -17.59 19.51
N GLY A 231 16.32 -18.04 19.47
CA GLY A 231 15.15 -17.34 20.02
C GLY A 231 14.74 -16.06 19.29
N LYS A 232 15.33 -15.77 18.12
CA LYS A 232 15.00 -14.58 17.35
C LYS A 232 13.91 -14.89 16.31
N ILE A 233 12.99 -13.96 16.12
CA ILE A 233 11.96 -14.00 15.08
C ILE A 233 12.37 -13.25 13.82
N TRP A 234 13.52 -12.60 13.80
CA TRP A 234 14.06 -11.77 12.72
C TRP A 234 15.45 -12.24 12.32
N GLY A 235 15.86 -11.93 11.13
CA GLY A 235 17.20 -12.27 10.61
C GLY A 235 17.25 -12.33 9.10
N TYR A 236 18.33 -12.88 8.59
CA TYR A 236 18.52 -13.18 7.18
C TYR A 236 18.66 -14.70 7.02
N VAL A 237 17.53 -15.38 6.91
CA VAL A 237 17.46 -16.83 6.78
C VAL A 237 16.53 -17.18 5.62
N ASP A 238 17.02 -17.98 4.69
CA ASP A 238 16.27 -18.56 3.59
C ASP A 238 15.73 -19.94 3.98
N GLY A 239 14.78 -20.45 3.23
CA GLY A 239 14.16 -21.76 3.43
C GLY A 239 12.66 -21.73 3.33
N ASN A 240 11.98 -22.67 3.94
CA ASN A 240 10.52 -22.74 3.93
C ASN A 240 9.90 -21.44 4.47
N PRO A 241 8.99 -20.79 3.71
CA PRO A 241 8.42 -19.50 4.10
C PRO A 241 7.81 -19.47 5.50
N LEU A 242 7.11 -20.52 5.90
CA LEU A 242 6.38 -20.58 7.17
C LEU A 242 7.22 -21.09 8.35
N HIS A 243 8.25 -21.92 8.07
CA HIS A 243 8.96 -22.64 9.12
C HIS A 243 10.40 -22.19 9.33
N GLU A 244 11.08 -21.71 8.28
CA GLU A 244 12.50 -21.42 8.32
C GLU A 244 12.83 -19.96 8.06
N ALA A 245 12.10 -19.32 7.12
CA ALA A 245 12.44 -17.99 6.65
C ALA A 245 12.35 -16.93 7.74
N ARG A 246 13.33 -16.02 7.72
CA ARG A 246 13.33 -14.82 8.56
C ARG A 246 13.66 -13.60 7.73
N PHE A 247 12.92 -12.54 7.95
CA PHE A 247 13.17 -11.20 7.42
C PHE A 247 13.60 -10.26 8.55
N ASN A 248 14.05 -9.08 8.17
CA ASN A 248 14.30 -8.00 9.11
C ASN A 248 13.64 -6.70 8.64
N GLN A 249 12.48 -6.39 9.20
CA GLN A 249 11.63 -5.26 8.85
C GLN A 249 11.27 -5.19 7.36
N PRO A 250 10.62 -6.22 6.79
CA PRO A 250 10.23 -6.20 5.38
C PRO A 250 9.25 -5.04 5.12
N ALA A 251 9.50 -4.27 4.06
CA ALA A 251 8.67 -3.12 3.73
C ALA A 251 8.70 -2.81 2.23
N GLY A 252 8.17 -3.70 1.47
CA GLY A 252 7.99 -3.60 0.03
C GLY A 252 7.63 -4.95 -0.56
N LEU A 253 6.58 -4.99 -1.38
CA LEU A 253 6.15 -6.19 -2.08
C LEU A 253 5.91 -5.86 -3.56
N ALA A 254 6.35 -6.78 -4.42
CA ALA A 254 5.93 -6.87 -5.80
C ALA A 254 5.65 -8.34 -6.13
N TYR A 255 4.78 -8.58 -7.09
CA TYR A 255 4.43 -9.91 -7.55
C TYR A 255 4.50 -9.98 -9.06
N ASP A 256 5.09 -11.04 -9.55
CA ASP A 256 5.16 -11.38 -10.96
C ASP A 256 4.23 -12.56 -11.23
N PRO A 257 3.09 -12.34 -11.90
CA PRO A 257 2.12 -13.41 -12.17
C PRO A 257 2.61 -14.44 -13.20
N ASP A 258 3.58 -14.08 -14.04
CA ASP A 258 4.10 -15.00 -15.06
C ASP A 258 4.99 -16.10 -14.43
N THR A 259 5.59 -15.81 -13.29
CA THR A 259 6.52 -16.73 -12.59
C THR A 259 6.04 -17.15 -11.20
N ASP A 260 4.86 -16.68 -10.76
CA ASP A 260 4.32 -16.85 -9.40
C ASP A 260 5.34 -16.46 -8.31
N MET A 261 6.02 -15.35 -8.51
CA MET A 261 7.11 -14.94 -7.64
C MET A 261 6.85 -13.62 -6.97
N PHE A 262 6.98 -13.60 -5.65
CA PHE A 262 7.01 -12.40 -4.85
C PHE A 262 8.42 -11.88 -4.69
N TYR A 263 8.60 -10.58 -4.81
CA TYR A 263 9.81 -9.85 -4.47
C TYR A 263 9.57 -9.03 -3.22
N ILE A 264 10.44 -9.20 -2.23
CA ILE A 264 10.29 -8.64 -0.89
C ILE A 264 11.46 -7.71 -0.61
N GLY A 265 11.17 -6.44 -0.33
CA GLY A 265 12.16 -5.50 0.16
C GLY A 265 12.44 -5.77 1.64
N ASP A 266 13.55 -6.45 1.93
CA ASP A 266 13.98 -6.80 3.28
C ASP A 266 14.93 -5.69 3.79
N ILE A 267 14.34 -4.62 4.35
CA ILE A 267 15.00 -3.30 4.46
C ILE A 267 16.22 -3.35 5.36
N ASP A 268 16.11 -3.87 6.57
CA ASP A 268 17.24 -3.87 7.51
C ASP A 268 18.32 -4.89 7.14
N ASN A 269 17.96 -5.87 6.32
CA ASN A 269 18.92 -6.75 5.65
C ASN A 269 19.50 -6.14 4.36
N LYS A 270 19.01 -4.96 3.92
CA LYS A 270 19.49 -4.21 2.75
C LYS A 270 19.46 -5.01 1.44
N GLY A 271 18.46 -5.87 1.29
CA GLY A 271 18.33 -6.76 0.15
C GLY A 271 16.91 -6.88 -0.38
N ILE A 272 16.82 -7.40 -1.60
CA ILE A 272 15.57 -7.88 -2.18
C ILE A 272 15.60 -9.40 -2.11
N ARG A 273 14.60 -10.00 -1.52
CA ARG A 273 14.42 -11.45 -1.45
C ARG A 273 13.21 -11.84 -2.27
N TYR A 274 13.10 -13.11 -2.59
CA TYR A 274 11.96 -13.64 -3.33
C TYR A 274 11.38 -14.87 -2.63
N MET A 275 10.10 -15.10 -2.84
CA MET A 275 9.40 -16.32 -2.42
C MET A 275 8.38 -16.74 -3.48
N THR A 276 8.06 -18.03 -3.51
CA THR A 276 6.91 -18.59 -4.21
C THR A 276 5.86 -18.99 -3.18
N THR A 277 4.61 -19.17 -3.62
CA THR A 277 3.51 -19.63 -2.77
C THR A 277 3.42 -21.15 -2.70
N GLU A 278 4.22 -21.87 -3.50
CA GLU A 278 4.32 -23.34 -3.51
C GLU A 278 5.35 -23.88 -2.50
#